data_8a2b74c602913667bc02a73845950712
#
_entry.id   8a2b74c602913667bc02a73845950712
#
_cell.length_a   1.000
_cell.length_b   1.000
_cell.length_c   1.000
_cell.angle_alpha   90.00
_cell.angle_beta   90.00
_cell.angle_gamma   90.00
#
_symmetry.space_group_name_H-M   'P 1'
#
loop_
_entity.id
_entity.type
_entity.pdbx_description
1 polymer ?
#
loop_
_entity_poly.entity_id
_entity_poly.type
_entity_poly.pdbx_seq_one_letter_code
_entity_poly.pdbx_strand_id
1 'polypeptide(L)'
;NAAGADFRIMGHKSTMIASTKPVIAVCAVRTGCGKSQTSRAVTGILKSMGKRVAAVRHPMPYGDLTKQICQRFASLEDLDVHHCTIEEREEYEPHIRAGNVVFAGIDYERILREAEKEADVILWDGGNNDMSFYRPNLYIVVADPHRAGHEVRYYPGETNARMADVVLINKTGTANPEDVKTVEQNIKRINPNARIIRAKSPVSVENAASIKGKRVLVVEDGPTLTHGDMKFGAGHIAAKNNGAAVIVDPRPYAVGSIKKTFEKYPHVTEVLPAMGYGKKQMKELEQTINAADCDLVLIGTPIDLGRLLKINKPALRVTYELDQPSINALKTEIERVLGGA
;
A
#
# COMPACT_ATOMS: atom_id res chain seq x y z
N ASN A 1 7.31 3.63 33.11
CA ASN A 1 7.85 3.05 34.38
C ASN A 1 8.15 4.11 35.46
N ALA A 2 8.58 5.34 35.09
CA ALA A 2 8.86 6.38 36.06
C ALA A 2 7.66 6.72 36.98
N ALA A 3 6.44 6.48 36.53
CA ALA A 3 5.20 6.62 37.31
C ALA A 3 4.80 5.33 38.06
N GLY A 4 5.67 4.31 38.11
CA GLY A 4 5.39 3.03 38.78
C GLY A 4 4.50 2.07 37.99
N ALA A 5 4.15 2.38 36.75
CA ALA A 5 3.33 1.52 35.90
C ALA A 5 4.16 0.46 35.18
N ASP A 6 3.64 -0.75 35.06
CA ASP A 6 4.20 -1.78 34.20
C ASP A 6 3.86 -1.53 32.73
N PHE A 7 4.77 -1.95 31.84
CA PHE A 7 4.57 -1.93 30.40
C PHE A 7 4.63 -3.36 29.86
N ARG A 8 3.59 -3.78 29.13
CA ARG A 8 3.49 -5.11 28.54
C ARG A 8 3.10 -5.04 27.07
N ILE A 9 3.88 -5.70 26.20
CA ILE A 9 3.51 -5.93 24.80
C ILE A 9 2.83 -7.29 24.69
N MET A 10 1.64 -7.31 24.12
CA MET A 10 0.87 -8.55 23.89
C MET A 10 1.49 -9.35 22.73
N GLY A 11 1.64 -10.65 22.92
CA GLY A 11 2.11 -11.53 21.86
C GLY A 11 0.98 -11.84 20.85
N HIS A 12 1.34 -11.98 19.57
CA HIS A 12 0.37 -12.25 18.49
C HIS A 12 -0.52 -13.47 18.74
N LYS A 13 0.02 -14.56 19.32
CA LYS A 13 -0.76 -15.79 19.57
C LYS A 13 -1.96 -15.60 20.50
N SER A 14 -1.89 -14.61 21.40
CA SER A 14 -2.96 -14.33 22.36
C SER A 14 -3.97 -13.28 21.86
N THR A 15 -3.69 -12.64 20.73
CA THR A 15 -4.52 -11.54 20.20
C THR A 15 -5.23 -11.85 18.89
N MET A 16 -4.80 -12.91 18.17
CA MET A 16 -5.41 -13.29 16.89
C MET A 16 -6.72 -14.04 17.08
N ILE A 17 -7.76 -13.58 16.38
CA ILE A 17 -9.08 -14.21 16.33
C ILE A 17 -9.06 -15.34 15.30
N ALA A 18 -9.64 -16.50 15.62
CA ALA A 18 -9.79 -17.60 14.70
C ALA A 18 -10.97 -17.37 13.75
N SER A 19 -10.76 -17.63 12.47
CA SER A 19 -11.79 -17.60 11.42
C SER A 19 -12.29 -19.01 11.10
N THR A 20 -13.55 -19.11 10.68
CA THR A 20 -14.15 -20.33 10.10
C THR A 20 -13.80 -20.48 8.61
N LYS A 21 -13.28 -19.43 7.99
CA LYS A 21 -12.80 -19.42 6.60
C LYS A 21 -11.28 -19.31 6.56
N PRO A 22 -10.63 -19.80 5.52
CA PRO A 22 -9.20 -19.56 5.33
C PRO A 22 -8.87 -18.07 5.34
N VAL A 23 -7.79 -17.70 6.01
CA VAL A 23 -7.30 -16.33 6.10
C VAL A 23 -5.94 -16.24 5.41
N ILE A 24 -5.81 -15.32 4.47
CA ILE A 24 -4.52 -14.90 3.91
C ILE A 24 -4.23 -13.50 4.43
N ALA A 25 -3.09 -13.31 5.10
CA ALA A 25 -2.68 -12.01 5.58
C ALA A 25 -1.56 -11.44 4.72
N VAL A 26 -1.68 -10.17 4.34
CA VAL A 26 -0.63 -9.40 3.66
C VAL A 26 -0.27 -8.21 4.53
N CYS A 27 0.96 -8.21 5.05
CA CYS A 27 1.56 -7.12 5.82
C CYS A 27 2.86 -6.67 5.16
N ALA A 28 3.49 -5.66 5.71
CA ALA A 28 4.77 -5.17 5.20
C ALA A 28 5.71 -4.80 6.35
N VAL A 29 7.00 -4.75 6.07
CA VAL A 29 8.00 -4.30 7.05
C VAL A 29 8.03 -2.79 7.19
N ARG A 30 7.60 -2.04 6.15
CA ARG A 30 7.53 -0.56 6.13
C ARG A 30 6.45 -0.08 5.16
N THR A 31 5.95 1.13 5.37
CA THR A 31 5.11 1.85 4.40
C THR A 31 5.83 1.98 3.05
N GLY A 32 5.11 1.82 1.95
CA GLY A 32 5.67 1.93 0.61
C GLY A 32 6.42 0.71 0.09
N CYS A 33 6.48 -0.43 0.83
CA CYS A 33 7.11 -1.67 0.34
C CYS A 33 6.38 -2.31 -0.84
N GLY A 34 5.09 -1.98 -1.05
CA GLY A 34 4.27 -2.56 -2.12
C GLY A 34 3.22 -3.56 -1.64
N LYS A 35 2.75 -3.40 -0.39
CA LYS A 35 1.67 -4.20 0.19
C LYS A 35 0.41 -4.18 -0.66
N SER A 36 -0.08 -2.99 -1.05
CA SER A 36 -1.36 -2.85 -1.78
C SER A 36 -1.35 -3.56 -3.13
N GLN A 37 -0.24 -3.51 -3.90
CA GLN A 37 -0.13 -4.30 -5.15
C GLN A 37 -0.06 -5.81 -4.87
N THR A 38 0.55 -6.23 -3.76
CA THR A 38 0.58 -7.65 -3.35
C THR A 38 -0.82 -8.12 -2.97
N SER A 39 -1.58 -7.33 -2.22
CA SER A 39 -2.98 -7.62 -1.88
C SER A 39 -3.85 -7.74 -3.14
N ARG A 40 -3.66 -6.85 -4.14
CA ARG A 40 -4.35 -6.96 -5.43
C ARG A 40 -3.98 -8.23 -6.18
N ALA A 41 -2.69 -8.60 -6.20
CA ALA A 41 -2.25 -9.85 -6.83
C ALA A 41 -2.87 -11.07 -6.14
N VAL A 42 -2.89 -11.12 -4.81
CA VAL A 42 -3.52 -12.19 -4.03
C VAL A 42 -5.01 -12.29 -4.35
N THR A 43 -5.75 -11.18 -4.36
CA THR A 43 -7.17 -11.19 -4.72
C THR A 43 -7.40 -11.62 -6.16
N GLY A 44 -6.57 -11.20 -7.09
CA GLY A 44 -6.63 -11.63 -8.50
C GLY A 44 -6.42 -13.16 -8.65
N ILE A 45 -5.45 -13.72 -7.92
CA ILE A 45 -5.20 -15.17 -7.89
C ILE A 45 -6.43 -15.90 -7.34
N LEU A 46 -6.95 -15.48 -6.19
CA LEU A 46 -8.11 -16.10 -5.56
C LEU A 46 -9.34 -16.07 -6.46
N LYS A 47 -9.60 -14.95 -7.13
CA LYS A 47 -10.69 -14.83 -8.11
C LYS A 47 -10.49 -15.74 -9.31
N SER A 48 -9.27 -15.90 -9.82
CA SER A 48 -8.97 -16.85 -10.89
C SER A 48 -9.22 -18.31 -10.50
N MET A 49 -9.23 -18.59 -9.19
CA MET A 49 -9.59 -19.89 -8.59
C MET A 49 -11.10 -20.00 -8.27
N GLY A 50 -11.91 -19.01 -8.68
CA GLY A 50 -13.35 -18.99 -8.42
C GLY A 50 -13.74 -18.67 -6.97
N LYS A 51 -12.83 -18.12 -6.15
CA LYS A 51 -13.10 -17.79 -4.75
C LYS A 51 -13.65 -16.36 -4.61
N ARG A 52 -14.68 -16.22 -3.78
CA ARG A 52 -15.16 -14.91 -3.30
C ARG A 52 -14.24 -14.43 -2.18
N VAL A 53 -13.82 -13.17 -2.25
CA VAL A 53 -12.86 -12.59 -1.29
C VAL A 53 -13.51 -11.41 -0.56
N ALA A 54 -13.43 -11.44 0.77
CA ALA A 54 -13.65 -10.24 1.59
C ALA A 54 -12.29 -9.72 2.07
N ALA A 55 -11.95 -8.50 1.69
CA ALA A 55 -10.78 -7.82 2.20
C ALA A 55 -11.14 -7.11 3.51
N VAL A 56 -10.38 -7.38 4.56
CA VAL A 56 -10.51 -6.67 5.85
C VAL A 56 -9.32 -5.77 6.02
N ARG A 57 -9.59 -4.47 6.14
CA ARG A 57 -8.55 -3.46 6.35
C ARG A 57 -8.25 -3.29 7.83
N HIS A 58 -6.99 -2.99 8.13
CA HIS A 58 -6.59 -2.57 9.46
C HIS A 58 -7.25 -1.23 9.84
N PRO A 59 -7.35 -0.90 11.15
CA PRO A 59 -8.09 0.28 11.58
C PRO A 59 -7.45 1.57 11.08
N MET A 60 -8.30 2.46 10.54
CA MET A 60 -7.96 3.84 10.24
C MET A 60 -8.93 4.73 11.03
N PRO A 61 -8.52 5.23 12.21
CA PRO A 61 -9.41 5.86 13.18
C PRO A 61 -9.69 7.32 12.82
N TYR A 62 -10.27 7.55 11.64
CA TYR A 62 -10.72 8.86 11.20
C TYR A 62 -12.21 9.01 11.45
N GLY A 63 -12.62 10.14 12.04
CA GLY A 63 -14.03 10.46 12.26
C GLY A 63 -14.64 9.87 13.54
N ASP A 64 -15.95 9.59 13.50
CA ASP A 64 -16.74 9.11 14.64
C ASP A 64 -16.68 7.58 14.74
N LEU A 65 -15.88 7.07 15.65
CA LEU A 65 -15.66 5.64 15.85
C LEU A 65 -16.95 4.89 16.22
N THR A 66 -17.94 5.56 16.82
CA THR A 66 -19.23 4.92 17.20
C THR A 66 -20.03 4.53 15.96
N LYS A 67 -19.79 5.19 14.82
CA LYS A 67 -20.39 4.89 13.52
C LYS A 67 -19.55 3.93 12.69
N GLN A 68 -18.31 3.65 13.13
CA GLN A 68 -17.34 2.82 12.43
C GLN A 68 -17.15 1.45 13.12
N ILE A 69 -18.17 0.92 13.78
CA ILE A 69 -18.05 -0.38 14.48
C ILE A 69 -17.76 -1.51 13.48
N CYS A 70 -18.54 -1.58 12.42
CA CYS A 70 -18.38 -2.56 11.33
C CYS A 70 -18.97 -1.94 10.06
N GLN A 71 -18.10 -1.56 9.13
CA GLN A 71 -18.51 -0.96 7.86
C GLN A 71 -18.24 -1.95 6.73
N ARG A 72 -19.13 -1.95 5.73
CA ARG A 72 -19.06 -2.80 4.54
C ARG A 72 -19.09 -1.93 3.29
N PHE A 73 -18.19 -2.19 2.36
CA PHE A 73 -18.05 -1.44 1.13
C PHE A 73 -18.04 -2.42 -0.05
N ALA A 74 -19.05 -2.38 -0.89
CA ALA A 74 -19.19 -3.19 -2.11
C ALA A 74 -19.24 -2.35 -3.37
N SER A 75 -19.51 -1.06 -3.23
CA SER A 75 -19.59 -0.08 -4.32
C SER A 75 -18.83 1.21 -3.97
N LEU A 76 -18.56 2.04 -4.98
CA LEU A 76 -17.92 3.34 -4.75
C LEU A 76 -18.85 4.31 -4.01
N GLU A 77 -20.16 4.14 -4.14
CA GLU A 77 -21.19 4.91 -3.42
C GLU A 77 -21.12 4.68 -1.91
N ASP A 78 -20.75 3.46 -1.48
CA ASP A 78 -20.58 3.16 -0.05
C ASP A 78 -19.51 4.04 0.59
N LEU A 79 -18.46 4.40 -0.17
CA LEU A 79 -17.40 5.31 0.29
C LEU A 79 -17.93 6.73 0.56
N ASP A 80 -18.92 7.17 -0.21
CA ASP A 80 -19.56 8.47 -0.03
C ASP A 80 -20.52 8.43 1.18
N VAL A 81 -21.31 7.37 1.29
CA VAL A 81 -22.25 7.14 2.41
C VAL A 81 -21.52 7.13 3.76
N HIS A 82 -20.37 6.49 3.81
CA HIS A 82 -19.55 6.40 5.01
C HIS A 82 -18.58 7.57 5.20
N HIS A 83 -18.63 8.58 4.33
CA HIS A 83 -17.79 9.78 4.38
C HIS A 83 -16.29 9.46 4.46
N CYS A 84 -15.87 8.46 3.70
CA CYS A 84 -14.48 8.01 3.69
C CYS A 84 -13.52 9.13 3.30
N THR A 85 -12.43 9.24 4.05
CA THR A 85 -11.28 10.10 3.75
C THR A 85 -10.60 9.64 2.46
N ILE A 86 -9.69 10.45 1.95
CA ILE A 86 -8.90 10.08 0.75
C ILE A 86 -8.02 8.88 1.04
N GLU A 87 -7.38 8.80 2.21
CA GLU A 87 -6.58 7.65 2.60
C GLU A 87 -7.40 6.35 2.65
N GLU A 88 -8.61 6.39 3.23
CA GLU A 88 -9.51 5.24 3.24
C GLU A 88 -9.90 4.83 1.81
N ARG A 89 -10.16 5.81 0.93
CA ARG A 89 -10.47 5.55 -0.47
C ARG A 89 -9.29 4.93 -1.23
N GLU A 90 -8.07 5.41 -1.00
CA GLU A 90 -6.85 4.83 -1.60
C GLU A 90 -6.73 3.34 -1.32
N GLU A 91 -7.15 2.92 -0.14
CA GLU A 91 -7.05 1.55 0.31
C GLU A 91 -8.28 0.70 -0.09
N TYR A 92 -9.48 1.28 -0.17
CA TYR A 92 -10.72 0.53 -0.43
C TYR A 92 -11.09 0.47 -1.92
N GLU A 93 -10.95 1.58 -2.66
CA GLU A 93 -11.33 1.65 -4.08
C GLU A 93 -10.69 0.55 -4.95
N PRO A 94 -9.40 0.22 -4.81
CA PRO A 94 -8.79 -0.83 -5.64
C PRO A 94 -9.45 -2.21 -5.46
N HIS A 95 -9.86 -2.54 -4.23
CA HIS A 95 -10.58 -3.79 -3.94
C HIS A 95 -11.99 -3.77 -4.53
N ILE A 96 -12.72 -2.67 -4.33
CA ILE A 96 -14.09 -2.50 -4.86
C ILE A 96 -14.09 -2.57 -6.39
N ARG A 97 -13.17 -1.85 -7.05
CA ARG A 97 -13.01 -1.89 -8.52
C ARG A 97 -12.65 -3.28 -9.04
N ALA A 98 -11.92 -4.05 -8.25
CA ALA A 98 -11.65 -5.46 -8.54
C ALA A 98 -12.86 -6.37 -8.26
N GLY A 99 -14.01 -5.82 -7.79
CA GLY A 99 -15.22 -6.57 -7.46
C GLY A 99 -15.09 -7.40 -6.18
N ASN A 100 -14.27 -6.97 -5.24
CA ASN A 100 -14.21 -7.53 -3.89
C ASN A 100 -15.06 -6.69 -2.93
N VAL A 101 -15.50 -7.30 -1.84
CA VAL A 101 -16.10 -6.58 -0.72
C VAL A 101 -15.00 -6.20 0.26
N VAL A 102 -15.05 -4.97 0.78
CA VAL A 102 -14.14 -4.49 1.82
C VAL A 102 -14.90 -4.34 3.12
N PHE A 103 -14.29 -4.76 4.22
CA PHE A 103 -14.75 -4.51 5.56
C PHE A 103 -13.70 -3.71 6.32
N ALA A 104 -14.16 -2.72 7.08
CA ALA A 104 -13.32 -1.91 7.96
C ALA A 104 -14.10 -1.51 9.22
N GLY A 105 -13.42 -1.01 10.22
CA GLY A 105 -14.02 -0.53 11.45
C GLY A 105 -13.19 -0.87 12.68
N ILE A 106 -13.85 -0.86 13.86
CA ILE A 106 -13.16 -1.00 15.15
C ILE A 106 -13.46 -2.32 15.88
N ASP A 107 -14.54 -3.01 15.56
CA ASP A 107 -14.89 -4.30 16.17
C ASP A 107 -14.48 -5.45 15.22
N TYR A 108 -13.27 -5.94 15.39
CA TYR A 108 -12.68 -6.93 14.48
C TYR A 108 -13.29 -8.32 14.59
N GLU A 109 -13.88 -8.68 15.71
CA GLU A 109 -14.63 -9.95 15.80
C GLU A 109 -15.92 -9.84 14.99
N ARG A 110 -16.70 -8.78 15.17
CA ARG A 110 -17.91 -8.53 14.40
C ARG A 110 -17.63 -8.44 12.90
N ILE A 111 -16.60 -7.70 12.52
CA ILE A 111 -16.13 -7.59 11.12
C ILE A 111 -15.86 -8.99 10.54
N LEU A 112 -15.12 -9.83 11.26
CA LEU A 112 -14.81 -11.19 10.80
C LEU A 112 -16.08 -12.02 10.58
N ARG A 113 -17.01 -12.00 11.56
CA ARG A 113 -18.26 -12.78 11.47
C ARG A 113 -19.15 -12.32 10.31
N GLU A 114 -19.17 -11.02 9.99
CA GLU A 114 -19.90 -10.52 8.80
C GLU A 114 -19.18 -10.90 7.51
N ALA A 115 -17.87 -10.78 7.43
CA ALA A 115 -17.09 -11.14 6.24
C ALA A 115 -17.19 -12.65 5.92
N GLU A 116 -17.21 -13.53 6.93
CA GLU A 116 -17.36 -14.98 6.79
C GLU A 116 -18.67 -15.40 6.09
N LYS A 117 -19.74 -14.59 6.19
CA LYS A 117 -21.03 -14.86 5.54
C LYS A 117 -20.98 -14.69 4.02
N GLU A 118 -20.08 -13.84 3.52
CA GLU A 118 -20.05 -13.43 2.11
C GLU A 118 -18.86 -14.02 1.36
N ALA A 119 -17.79 -14.43 2.04
CA ALA A 119 -16.53 -14.83 1.43
C ALA A 119 -16.22 -16.31 1.60
N ASP A 120 -15.45 -16.82 0.66
CA ASP A 120 -14.82 -18.15 0.73
C ASP A 120 -13.42 -18.05 1.35
N VAL A 121 -12.76 -16.88 1.21
CA VAL A 121 -11.45 -16.56 1.77
C VAL A 121 -11.47 -15.14 2.32
N ILE A 122 -10.92 -14.95 3.51
CA ILE A 122 -10.70 -13.65 4.12
C ILE A 122 -9.28 -13.17 3.77
N LEU A 123 -9.16 -11.98 3.21
CA LEU A 123 -7.88 -11.30 3.04
C LEU A 123 -7.72 -10.28 4.17
N TRP A 124 -6.78 -10.51 5.07
CA TRP A 124 -6.30 -9.45 5.95
C TRP A 124 -5.37 -8.54 5.16
N ASP A 125 -5.85 -7.37 4.77
CA ASP A 125 -5.04 -6.34 4.13
C ASP A 125 -4.51 -5.38 5.19
N GLY A 126 -3.43 -5.82 5.87
CA GLY A 126 -2.84 -5.18 7.03
C GLY A 126 -1.97 -3.96 6.69
N GLY A 127 -1.27 -3.48 7.71
CA GLY A 127 -0.30 -2.39 7.60
C GLY A 127 1.14 -2.86 7.76
N ASN A 128 1.98 -1.93 8.13
CA ASN A 128 3.33 -2.14 8.64
C ASN A 128 3.45 -1.76 10.12
N ASN A 129 2.38 -1.21 10.67
CA ASN A 129 2.23 -0.72 12.04
C ASN A 129 1.37 -1.64 12.91
N ASP A 130 0.94 -2.77 12.37
CA ASP A 130 0.18 -3.81 13.06
C ASP A 130 0.64 -5.21 12.63
N MET A 131 0.10 -6.21 13.30
CA MET A 131 0.13 -7.62 12.91
C MET A 131 -1.29 -8.02 12.49
N SER A 132 -1.46 -9.16 11.81
CA SER A 132 -2.80 -9.65 11.53
C SER A 132 -3.60 -9.83 12.82
N PHE A 133 -4.83 -9.32 12.86
CA PHE A 133 -5.76 -9.56 13.96
C PHE A 133 -6.48 -10.90 13.84
N TYR A 134 -6.42 -11.52 12.65
CA TYR A 134 -6.94 -12.84 12.40
C TYR A 134 -5.81 -13.85 12.26
N ARG A 135 -6.01 -15.06 12.77
CA ARG A 135 -5.02 -16.13 12.64
C ARG A 135 -4.91 -16.55 11.17
N PRO A 136 -3.80 -16.28 10.49
CA PRO A 136 -3.68 -16.58 9.08
C PRO A 136 -3.35 -18.05 8.83
N ASN A 137 -3.84 -18.58 7.69
CA ASN A 137 -3.40 -19.82 7.10
C ASN A 137 -2.17 -19.60 6.20
N LEU A 138 -2.02 -18.38 5.67
CA LEU A 138 -0.86 -17.94 4.92
C LEU A 138 -0.52 -16.49 5.30
N TYR A 139 0.70 -16.27 5.81
CA TYR A 139 1.17 -14.95 6.20
C TYR A 139 2.23 -14.44 5.23
N ILE A 140 1.88 -13.49 4.38
CA ILE A 140 2.74 -12.86 3.39
C ILE A 140 3.22 -11.52 3.93
N VAL A 141 4.53 -11.30 3.93
CA VAL A 141 5.12 -10.04 4.38
C VAL A 141 6.00 -9.44 3.28
N VAL A 142 5.76 -8.17 2.95
CA VAL A 142 6.46 -7.48 1.87
C VAL A 142 7.65 -6.69 2.42
N ALA A 143 8.83 -6.91 1.86
CA ALA A 143 10.07 -6.18 2.13
C ALA A 143 10.52 -5.39 0.90
N ASP A 144 11.30 -4.33 1.11
CA ASP A 144 11.74 -3.39 0.07
C ASP A 144 13.26 -3.19 0.13
N PRO A 145 14.03 -3.68 -0.84
CA PRO A 145 15.49 -3.60 -0.83
C PRO A 145 16.03 -2.18 -1.04
N HIS A 146 15.23 -1.21 -1.50
CA HIS A 146 15.62 0.21 -1.49
C HIS A 146 15.88 0.74 -0.08
N ARG A 147 15.45 0.01 0.95
CA ARG A 147 15.65 0.33 2.36
C ARG A 147 16.12 -0.90 3.12
N ALA A 148 17.15 -1.57 2.58
CA ALA A 148 17.75 -2.75 3.18
C ALA A 148 18.12 -2.50 4.66
N GLY A 149 17.79 -3.45 5.53
CA GLY A 149 17.94 -3.34 6.99
C GLY A 149 16.68 -2.85 7.72
N HIS A 150 15.68 -2.27 7.03
CA HIS A 150 14.45 -1.86 7.68
C HIS A 150 13.58 -3.06 8.11
N GLU A 151 13.73 -4.21 7.50
CA GLU A 151 13.03 -5.46 7.84
C GLU A 151 13.43 -6.02 9.21
N VAL A 152 14.54 -5.54 9.79
CA VAL A 152 15.04 -5.96 11.11
C VAL A 152 15.19 -4.80 12.10
N ARG A 153 14.66 -3.64 11.79
CA ARG A 153 14.90 -2.41 12.57
C ARG A 153 13.65 -1.84 13.23
N TYR A 154 12.48 -2.09 12.69
CA TYR A 154 11.25 -1.43 13.12
C TYR A 154 10.20 -2.41 13.63
N TYR A 155 9.64 -2.14 14.80
CA TYR A 155 8.48 -2.84 15.34
C TYR A 155 7.18 -2.19 14.79
N PRO A 156 6.16 -2.96 14.40
CA PRO A 156 6.07 -4.43 14.38
C PRO A 156 6.56 -5.06 13.05
N GLY A 157 7.14 -4.32 12.14
CA GLY A 157 7.61 -4.80 10.84
C GLY A 157 8.57 -6.01 10.96
N GLU A 158 9.52 -5.97 11.90
CA GLU A 158 10.40 -7.10 12.19
C GLU A 158 9.60 -8.31 12.72
N THR A 159 8.62 -8.08 13.59
CA THR A 159 7.75 -9.15 14.11
C THR A 159 6.98 -9.80 12.96
N ASN A 160 6.44 -9.02 12.04
CA ASN A 160 5.79 -9.52 10.83
C ASN A 160 6.75 -10.39 10.01
N ALA A 161 7.99 -9.94 9.77
CA ALA A 161 8.99 -10.69 9.02
C ALA A 161 9.36 -12.02 9.71
N ARG A 162 9.44 -12.04 11.05
CA ARG A 162 9.69 -13.27 11.85
C ARG A 162 8.56 -14.28 11.78
N MET A 163 7.32 -13.82 11.57
CA MET A 163 6.13 -14.67 11.55
C MET A 163 5.72 -15.12 10.14
N ALA A 164 6.32 -14.53 9.11
CA ALA A 164 5.92 -14.76 7.72
C ALA A 164 6.14 -16.21 7.28
N ASP A 165 5.14 -16.78 6.59
CA ASP A 165 5.32 -18.00 5.80
C ASP A 165 6.03 -17.67 4.48
N VAL A 166 5.70 -16.51 3.90
CA VAL A 166 6.28 -15.98 2.66
C VAL A 166 6.78 -14.56 2.89
N VAL A 167 8.05 -14.31 2.55
CA VAL A 167 8.57 -12.95 2.43
C VAL A 167 8.74 -12.60 0.97
N LEU A 168 7.98 -11.62 0.50
CA LEU A 168 8.06 -11.10 -0.85
C LEU A 168 8.99 -9.88 -0.85
N ILE A 169 10.20 -10.05 -1.39
CA ILE A 169 11.16 -8.96 -1.58
C ILE A 169 10.79 -8.28 -2.89
N ASN A 170 10.13 -7.13 -2.77
CA ASN A 170 9.56 -6.41 -3.90
C ASN A 170 10.56 -5.45 -4.55
N LYS A 171 10.23 -4.90 -5.72
CA LYS A 171 11.01 -3.89 -6.46
C LYS A 171 12.45 -4.31 -6.80
N THR A 172 12.73 -5.61 -6.86
CA THR A 172 14.09 -6.12 -7.15
C THR A 172 14.61 -5.71 -8.53
N GLY A 173 13.73 -5.30 -9.44
CA GLY A 173 14.11 -4.81 -10.76
C GLY A 173 14.71 -3.40 -10.80
N THR A 174 14.56 -2.63 -9.71
CA THR A 174 15.05 -1.23 -9.60
C THR A 174 16.01 -1.02 -8.43
N ALA A 175 16.15 -2.01 -7.56
CA ALA A 175 17.03 -1.95 -6.39
C ALA A 175 18.46 -2.40 -6.75
N ASN A 176 19.42 -1.98 -5.92
CA ASN A 176 20.79 -2.49 -6.01
C ASN A 176 20.81 -4.00 -5.69
N PRO A 177 21.45 -4.85 -6.49
CA PRO A 177 21.55 -6.30 -6.24
C PRO A 177 22.13 -6.67 -4.87
N GLU A 178 23.08 -5.89 -4.34
CA GLU A 178 23.65 -6.13 -3.01
C GLU A 178 22.66 -5.86 -1.88
N ASP A 179 21.80 -4.85 -2.04
CA ASP A 179 20.73 -4.58 -1.09
C ASP A 179 19.66 -5.68 -1.09
N VAL A 180 19.35 -6.26 -2.25
CA VAL A 180 18.49 -7.45 -2.36
C VAL A 180 19.08 -8.62 -1.57
N LYS A 181 20.39 -8.89 -1.74
CA LYS A 181 21.10 -9.95 -0.99
C LYS A 181 21.07 -9.68 0.51
N THR A 182 21.28 -8.43 0.91
CA THR A 182 21.25 -8.01 2.32
C THR A 182 19.91 -8.32 2.97
N VAL A 183 18.79 -7.95 2.29
CA VAL A 183 17.43 -8.27 2.78
C VAL A 183 17.23 -9.78 2.88
N GLU A 184 17.65 -10.57 1.88
CA GLU A 184 17.55 -12.03 1.92
C GLU A 184 18.31 -12.64 3.10
N GLN A 185 19.53 -12.18 3.32
CA GLN A 185 20.37 -12.66 4.43
C GLN A 185 19.74 -12.32 5.78
N ASN A 186 19.20 -11.11 5.92
CA ASN A 186 18.51 -10.69 7.14
C ASN A 186 17.26 -11.55 7.37
N ILE A 187 16.43 -11.78 6.35
CA ILE A 187 15.25 -12.64 6.48
C ILE A 187 15.65 -14.08 6.84
N LYS A 188 16.61 -14.68 6.15
CA LYS A 188 17.10 -16.04 6.48
C LYS A 188 17.60 -16.16 7.91
N ARG A 189 18.25 -15.11 8.44
CA ARG A 189 18.75 -15.06 9.81
C ARG A 189 17.64 -15.00 10.84
N ILE A 190 16.57 -14.20 10.61
CA ILE A 190 15.49 -14.02 11.58
C ILE A 190 14.33 -15.00 11.42
N ASN A 191 14.15 -15.54 10.22
CA ASN A 191 13.10 -16.50 9.86
C ASN A 191 13.61 -17.47 8.78
N PRO A 192 14.38 -18.52 9.14
CA PRO A 192 14.95 -19.47 8.19
C PRO A 192 13.91 -20.31 7.47
N ASN A 193 12.68 -20.41 7.99
CA ASN A 193 11.59 -21.21 7.41
C ASN A 193 10.76 -20.42 6.39
N ALA A 194 10.89 -19.11 6.33
CA ALA A 194 10.16 -18.31 5.37
C ALA A 194 10.56 -18.60 3.92
N ARG A 195 9.58 -18.82 3.06
CA ARG A 195 9.82 -18.85 1.63
C ARG A 195 10.07 -17.43 1.12
N ILE A 196 11.18 -17.22 0.45
CA ILE A 196 11.53 -15.93 -0.14
C ILE A 196 11.09 -15.93 -1.61
N ILE A 197 10.31 -14.92 -2.00
CA ILE A 197 9.94 -14.64 -3.39
C ILE A 197 10.56 -13.29 -3.77
N ARG A 198 11.39 -13.27 -4.81
CA ARG A 198 11.87 -12.02 -5.41
C ARG A 198 10.85 -11.52 -6.40
N ALA A 199 10.36 -10.31 -6.23
CA ALA A 199 9.34 -9.72 -7.09
C ALA A 199 9.84 -8.42 -7.72
N LYS A 200 9.51 -8.26 -8.99
CA LYS A 200 9.63 -6.99 -9.68
C LYS A 200 8.29 -6.25 -9.58
N SER A 201 8.37 -4.93 -9.69
CA SER A 201 7.21 -4.05 -9.72
C SER A 201 7.31 -3.19 -10.98
N PRO A 202 7.08 -3.77 -12.16
CA PRO A 202 7.11 -3.01 -13.40
C PRO A 202 6.07 -1.90 -13.36
N VAL A 203 6.50 -0.74 -13.86
CA VAL A 203 5.69 0.47 -13.94
C VAL A 203 5.20 0.61 -15.37
N SER A 204 3.92 0.90 -15.54
CA SER A 204 3.30 1.16 -16.84
C SER A 204 2.50 2.46 -16.85
N VAL A 205 2.46 3.07 -18.02
CA VAL A 205 1.72 4.32 -18.26
C VAL A 205 0.99 4.19 -19.59
N GLU A 206 -0.30 4.48 -19.60
CA GLU A 206 -1.03 4.61 -20.86
C GLU A 206 -0.47 5.80 -21.64
N ASN A 207 -0.26 5.62 -22.95
CA ASN A 207 0.33 6.63 -23.83
C ASN A 207 1.72 7.14 -23.36
N ALA A 208 2.58 6.24 -22.91
CA ALA A 208 3.91 6.53 -22.39
C ALA A 208 4.79 7.35 -23.38
N ALA A 209 4.55 7.21 -24.70
CA ALA A 209 5.25 7.98 -25.74
C ALA A 209 5.07 9.49 -25.59
N SER A 210 3.97 9.96 -25.01
CA SER A 210 3.71 11.39 -24.78
C SER A 210 4.58 12.03 -23.69
N ILE A 211 5.34 11.22 -22.93
CA ILE A 211 6.25 11.69 -21.87
C ILE A 211 7.58 12.18 -22.45
N LYS A 212 7.99 11.59 -23.57
CA LYS A 212 9.31 11.85 -24.16
C LYS A 212 9.49 13.35 -24.48
N GLY A 213 10.58 13.91 -23.99
CA GLY A 213 10.95 15.31 -24.24
C GLY A 213 10.08 16.35 -23.51
N LYS A 214 9.19 15.94 -22.61
CA LYS A 214 8.30 16.83 -21.85
C LYS A 214 8.89 17.25 -20.51
N ARG A 215 8.46 18.41 -20.02
CA ARG A 215 8.62 18.86 -18.65
C ARG A 215 7.49 18.27 -17.82
N VAL A 216 7.80 17.40 -16.90
CA VAL A 216 6.82 16.55 -16.21
C VAL A 216 6.77 16.89 -14.73
N LEU A 217 5.58 17.22 -14.21
CA LEU A 217 5.32 17.21 -12.77
C LEU A 217 4.93 15.81 -12.34
N VAL A 218 5.61 15.27 -11.34
CA VAL A 218 5.31 13.93 -10.78
C VAL A 218 4.60 14.08 -9.45
N VAL A 219 3.40 13.48 -9.33
CA VAL A 219 2.61 13.42 -8.11
C VAL A 219 2.65 11.98 -7.59
N GLU A 220 3.16 11.77 -6.39
CA GLU A 220 3.36 10.45 -5.79
C GLU A 220 2.49 10.24 -4.55
N ASP A 221 2.38 9.00 -4.12
CA ASP A 221 1.73 8.62 -2.86
C ASP A 221 2.39 9.33 -1.66
N GLY A 222 1.60 10.15 -0.97
CA GLY A 222 2.07 10.95 0.16
C GLY A 222 2.66 10.13 1.31
N PRO A 223 1.96 9.12 1.84
CA PRO A 223 2.47 8.24 2.88
C PRO A 223 3.78 7.54 2.53
N THR A 224 3.97 7.09 1.31
CA THR A 224 5.22 6.48 0.84
C THR A 224 6.41 7.43 0.96
N LEU A 225 6.22 8.70 0.61
CA LEU A 225 7.27 9.71 0.68
C LEU A 225 7.52 10.18 2.12
N THR A 226 6.45 10.43 2.88
CA THR A 226 6.55 11.04 4.21
C THR A 226 6.85 10.02 5.30
N HIS A 227 5.99 9.02 5.49
CA HIS A 227 6.16 7.99 6.53
C HIS A 227 7.05 6.82 6.08
N GLY A 228 7.15 6.61 4.76
CA GLY A 228 7.99 5.58 4.17
C GLY A 228 9.45 5.98 3.96
N ASP A 229 9.82 7.25 4.15
CA ASP A 229 11.15 7.81 3.91
C ASP A 229 11.68 7.61 2.48
N MET A 230 10.77 7.43 1.49
CA MET A 230 11.14 7.29 0.10
C MET A 230 11.36 8.65 -0.54
N LYS A 231 12.38 8.76 -1.40
CA LYS A 231 12.67 10.00 -2.14
C LYS A 231 11.78 10.15 -3.37
N PHE A 232 11.30 9.04 -3.92
CA PHE A 232 10.49 8.98 -5.14
C PHE A 232 9.66 7.68 -5.16
N GLY A 233 8.70 7.60 -6.08
CA GLY A 233 7.85 6.44 -6.31
C GLY A 233 7.76 6.05 -7.79
N ALA A 234 6.64 5.45 -8.18
CA ALA A 234 6.40 4.89 -9.51
C ALA A 234 6.35 5.96 -10.62
N GLY A 235 5.80 7.13 -10.32
CA GLY A 235 5.70 8.23 -11.27
C GLY A 235 7.06 8.76 -11.70
N HIS A 236 8.00 8.90 -10.77
CA HIS A 236 9.36 9.32 -11.07
C HIS A 236 10.10 8.28 -11.93
N ILE A 237 9.93 6.99 -11.60
CA ILE A 237 10.49 5.90 -12.42
C ILE A 237 9.90 5.94 -13.82
N ALA A 238 8.58 6.15 -13.94
CA ALA A 238 7.91 6.27 -15.23
C ALA A 238 8.45 7.46 -16.05
N ALA A 239 8.61 8.62 -15.43
CA ALA A 239 9.17 9.81 -16.08
C ALA A 239 10.56 9.54 -16.65
N LYS A 240 11.46 8.96 -15.86
CA LYS A 240 12.82 8.64 -16.29
C LYS A 240 12.87 7.59 -17.40
N ASN A 241 12.13 6.51 -17.23
CA ASN A 241 12.15 5.39 -18.19
C ASN A 241 11.57 5.77 -19.57
N ASN A 242 10.67 6.77 -19.61
CA ASN A 242 10.03 7.22 -20.83
C ASN A 242 10.61 8.53 -21.38
N GLY A 243 11.79 8.95 -20.91
CA GLY A 243 12.56 10.04 -21.49
C GLY A 243 11.95 11.44 -21.29
N ALA A 244 11.40 11.73 -20.12
CA ALA A 244 11.06 13.09 -19.71
C ALA A 244 12.30 13.98 -19.82
N ALA A 245 12.17 15.18 -20.40
CA ALA A 245 13.28 16.12 -20.51
C ALA A 245 13.66 16.70 -19.16
N VAL A 246 12.64 17.00 -18.33
CA VAL A 246 12.80 17.58 -16.99
C VAL A 246 11.72 17.01 -16.07
N ILE A 247 12.10 16.60 -14.87
CA ILE A 247 11.17 16.41 -13.76
C ILE A 247 11.12 17.75 -13.01
N VAL A 248 9.94 18.36 -12.98
CA VAL A 248 9.74 19.70 -12.45
C VAL A 248 9.73 19.67 -10.92
N ASP A 249 10.58 20.46 -10.29
CA ASP A 249 10.58 20.65 -8.83
C ASP A 249 9.26 21.33 -8.40
N PRO A 250 8.43 20.67 -7.58
CA PRO A 250 7.15 21.22 -7.15
C PRO A 250 7.26 22.31 -6.06
N ARG A 251 8.38 22.39 -5.36
CA ARG A 251 8.54 23.23 -4.16
C ARG A 251 8.30 24.73 -4.38
N PRO A 252 8.74 25.34 -5.51
CA PRO A 252 8.44 26.74 -5.78
C PRO A 252 6.96 27.07 -5.93
N TYR A 253 6.13 26.07 -6.26
CA TYR A 253 4.69 26.21 -6.50
C TYR A 253 3.85 25.78 -5.29
N ALA A 254 4.49 25.17 -4.27
CA ALA A 254 3.81 24.61 -3.13
C ALA A 254 3.13 25.67 -2.26
N VAL A 255 1.85 25.46 -1.95
CA VAL A 255 1.06 26.38 -1.11
C VAL A 255 0.59 25.69 0.18
N GLY A 256 0.30 26.48 1.21
CA GLY A 256 -0.35 26.04 2.43
C GLY A 256 0.32 24.85 3.13
N SER A 257 -0.46 23.79 3.34
CA SER A 257 0.01 22.56 4.00
C SER A 257 1.03 21.77 3.14
N ILE A 258 0.96 21.87 1.82
CA ILE A 258 1.92 21.23 0.92
C ILE A 258 3.33 21.81 1.13
N LYS A 259 3.43 23.14 1.24
CA LYS A 259 4.70 23.81 1.57
C LYS A 259 5.26 23.32 2.92
N LYS A 260 4.41 23.24 3.94
CA LYS A 260 4.81 22.72 5.27
C LYS A 260 5.26 21.25 5.22
N THR A 261 4.68 20.46 4.32
CA THR A 261 5.12 19.07 4.10
C THR A 261 6.55 19.02 3.59
N PHE A 262 6.92 19.84 2.62
CA PHE A 262 8.32 19.92 2.14
C PHE A 262 9.29 20.42 3.21
N GLU A 263 8.88 21.36 4.03
CA GLU A 263 9.68 21.85 5.18
C GLU A 263 9.94 20.74 6.20
N LYS A 264 8.92 19.92 6.48
CA LYS A 264 8.99 18.80 7.43
C LYS A 264 9.77 17.60 6.88
N TYR A 265 9.71 17.36 5.58
CA TYR A 265 10.31 16.21 4.90
C TYR A 265 11.30 16.65 3.81
N PRO A 266 12.48 17.16 4.19
CA PRO A 266 13.44 17.79 3.26
C PRO A 266 14.08 16.82 2.26
N HIS A 267 13.94 15.50 2.46
CA HIS A 267 14.38 14.47 1.52
C HIS A 267 13.48 14.37 0.28
N VAL A 268 12.25 14.91 0.34
CA VAL A 268 11.31 14.96 -0.79
C VAL A 268 11.62 16.23 -1.61
N THR A 269 12.13 16.07 -2.82
CA THR A 269 12.64 17.18 -3.62
C THR A 269 12.00 17.29 -5.01
N GLU A 270 12.04 16.19 -5.78
CA GLU A 270 11.67 16.19 -7.21
C GLU A 270 10.24 15.73 -7.48
N VAL A 271 9.48 15.41 -6.43
CA VAL A 271 8.14 14.86 -6.57
C VAL A 271 7.18 15.55 -5.60
N LEU A 272 5.92 15.64 -5.99
CA LEU A 272 4.86 16.25 -5.19
C LEU A 272 4.14 15.16 -4.40
N PRO A 273 4.17 15.17 -3.06
CA PRO A 273 3.38 14.23 -2.26
C PRO A 273 1.88 14.53 -2.39
N ALA A 274 1.10 13.54 -2.80
CA ALA A 274 -0.36 13.61 -2.77
C ALA A 274 -0.81 13.58 -1.30
N MET A 275 -1.13 14.75 -0.78
CA MET A 275 -1.64 14.90 0.57
C MET A 275 -3.09 15.36 0.51
N GLY A 276 -3.99 14.74 1.29
CA GLY A 276 -5.39 15.10 1.16
C GLY A 276 -6.30 14.55 2.25
N TYR A 277 -6.01 14.89 3.52
CA TYR A 277 -6.85 14.50 4.65
C TYR A 277 -8.15 15.32 4.79
N GLY A 278 -8.33 16.38 3.99
CA GLY A 278 -9.51 17.21 4.03
C GLY A 278 -9.63 18.18 2.84
N LYS A 279 -10.84 18.78 2.67
CA LYS A 279 -11.17 19.68 1.54
C LYS A 279 -10.17 20.81 1.33
N LYS A 280 -9.62 21.38 2.40
CA LYS A 280 -8.63 22.47 2.32
C LYS A 280 -7.34 21.96 1.68
N GLN A 281 -6.83 20.83 2.14
CA GLN A 281 -5.58 20.23 1.68
C GLN A 281 -5.68 19.77 0.23
N MET A 282 -6.85 19.24 -0.17
CA MET A 282 -7.15 18.91 -1.57
C MET A 282 -7.09 20.13 -2.48
N LYS A 283 -7.65 21.26 -2.04
CA LYS A 283 -7.60 22.51 -2.79
C LYS A 283 -6.16 23.04 -2.91
N GLU A 284 -5.37 22.93 -1.85
CA GLU A 284 -3.96 23.31 -1.84
C GLU A 284 -3.12 22.43 -2.79
N LEU A 285 -3.41 21.12 -2.84
CA LEU A 285 -2.79 20.18 -3.79
C LEU A 285 -3.17 20.55 -5.24
N GLU A 286 -4.45 20.80 -5.52
CA GLU A 286 -4.93 21.27 -6.84
C GLU A 286 -4.25 22.56 -7.27
N GLN A 287 -4.15 23.55 -6.38
CA GLN A 287 -3.48 24.82 -6.65
C GLN A 287 -1.99 24.63 -6.97
N THR A 288 -1.31 23.78 -6.20
CA THR A 288 0.11 23.47 -6.41
C THR A 288 0.34 22.81 -7.78
N ILE A 289 -0.48 21.80 -8.14
CA ILE A 289 -0.40 21.13 -9.45
C ILE A 289 -0.65 22.10 -10.58
N ASN A 290 -1.69 22.92 -10.46
CA ASN A 290 -2.10 23.85 -11.53
C ASN A 290 -1.15 25.04 -11.70
N ALA A 291 -0.44 25.45 -10.64
CA ALA A 291 0.57 26.50 -10.71
C ALA A 291 1.91 26.03 -11.31
N ALA A 292 2.21 24.74 -11.23
CA ALA A 292 3.49 24.20 -11.69
C ALA A 292 3.70 24.44 -13.21
N ASP A 293 4.87 24.94 -13.60
CA ASP A 293 5.23 25.15 -15.00
C ASP A 293 5.71 23.82 -15.63
N CYS A 294 4.76 23.01 -16.10
CA CYS A 294 4.98 21.73 -16.71
C CYS A 294 4.05 21.47 -17.91
N ASP A 295 4.47 20.59 -18.81
CA ASP A 295 3.70 20.19 -19.99
C ASP A 295 2.72 19.03 -19.68
N LEU A 296 3.05 18.24 -18.65
CA LEU A 296 2.37 16.99 -18.33
C LEU A 296 2.47 16.69 -16.83
N VAL A 297 1.40 16.13 -16.26
CA VAL A 297 1.36 15.61 -14.89
C VAL A 297 1.35 14.09 -14.92
N LEU A 298 2.27 13.43 -14.20
CA LEU A 298 2.24 12.01 -13.95
C LEU A 298 1.69 11.73 -12.55
N ILE A 299 0.64 10.93 -12.48
CA ILE A 299 -0.06 10.58 -11.22
C ILE A 299 0.38 9.17 -10.82
N GLY A 300 1.30 9.08 -9.88
CA GLY A 300 1.87 7.84 -9.33
C GLY A 300 1.21 7.35 -8.04
N THR A 301 0.13 7.99 -7.60
CA THR A 301 -0.67 7.53 -6.44
C THR A 301 -1.75 6.52 -6.87
N PRO A 302 -2.14 5.58 -6.00
CA PRO A 302 -3.22 4.62 -6.27
C PRO A 302 -4.57 5.28 -6.58
N ILE A 303 -4.81 6.46 -6.02
CA ILE A 303 -6.07 7.18 -6.19
C ILE A 303 -6.17 7.86 -7.57
N ASP A 304 -7.37 7.94 -8.09
CA ASP A 304 -7.66 8.70 -9.30
C ASP A 304 -7.84 10.18 -8.98
N LEU A 305 -6.72 10.91 -8.90
CA LEU A 305 -6.73 12.34 -8.63
C LEU A 305 -7.52 13.14 -9.68
N GLY A 306 -7.60 12.67 -10.92
CA GLY A 306 -8.37 13.34 -11.97
C GLY A 306 -9.88 13.39 -11.71
N ARG A 307 -10.41 12.51 -10.85
CA ARG A 307 -11.81 12.56 -10.38
C ARG A 307 -12.03 13.51 -9.21
N LEU A 308 -10.99 13.76 -8.44
CA LEU A 308 -11.06 14.53 -7.19
C LEU A 308 -10.61 15.98 -7.36
N LEU A 309 -9.71 16.23 -8.29
CA LEU A 309 -9.10 17.52 -8.56
C LEU A 309 -9.39 17.99 -9.97
N LYS A 310 -9.56 19.29 -10.15
CA LYS A 310 -9.65 19.93 -11.47
C LYS A 310 -8.24 20.27 -11.96
N ILE A 311 -7.57 19.30 -12.56
CA ILE A 311 -6.23 19.48 -13.13
C ILE A 311 -6.38 20.15 -14.52
N ASN A 312 -5.76 21.33 -14.71
CA ASN A 312 -5.84 22.13 -15.93
C ASN A 312 -4.78 21.78 -16.99
N LYS A 313 -4.09 20.65 -16.81
CA LYS A 313 -3.03 20.15 -17.68
C LYS A 313 -3.31 18.70 -18.10
N PRO A 314 -2.70 18.23 -19.21
CA PRO A 314 -2.69 16.82 -19.51
C PRO A 314 -2.16 16.01 -18.33
N ALA A 315 -2.84 14.93 -17.94
CA ALA A 315 -2.43 14.08 -16.85
C ALA A 315 -2.49 12.62 -17.27
N LEU A 316 -1.48 11.83 -16.90
CA LEU A 316 -1.40 10.41 -17.14
C LEU A 316 -1.30 9.65 -15.83
N ARG A 317 -2.03 8.57 -15.73
CA ARG A 317 -1.93 7.65 -14.60
C ARG A 317 -0.78 6.69 -14.78
N VAL A 318 -0.04 6.51 -13.70
CA VAL A 318 1.03 5.51 -13.59
C VAL A 318 0.48 4.34 -12.79
N THR A 319 0.59 3.14 -13.32
CA THR A 319 0.21 1.90 -12.66
C THR A 319 1.43 1.02 -12.42
N TYR A 320 1.35 0.18 -11.39
CA TYR A 320 2.40 -0.77 -11.06
C TYR A 320 1.78 -2.03 -10.45
N GLU A 321 2.25 -3.17 -10.90
CA GLU A 321 1.79 -4.48 -10.48
C GLU A 321 2.97 -5.42 -10.29
N LEU A 322 2.76 -6.56 -9.63
CA LEU A 322 3.78 -7.60 -9.56
C LEU A 322 4.01 -8.24 -10.94
N ASP A 323 5.23 -8.62 -11.22
CA ASP A 323 5.56 -9.36 -12.43
C ASP A 323 4.98 -10.80 -12.41
N GLN A 324 4.72 -11.35 -13.59
CA GLN A 324 4.05 -12.65 -13.73
C GLN A 324 4.78 -13.82 -13.01
N PRO A 325 6.13 -13.90 -13.01
CA PRO A 325 6.83 -14.92 -12.25
C PRO A 325 6.52 -14.88 -10.75
N SER A 326 6.42 -13.68 -10.18
CA SER A 326 6.09 -13.49 -8.77
C SER A 326 4.63 -13.84 -8.47
N ILE A 327 3.71 -13.49 -9.36
CA ILE A 327 2.29 -13.89 -9.27
C ILE A 327 2.18 -15.42 -9.29
N ASN A 328 2.89 -16.10 -10.19
CA ASN A 328 2.89 -17.56 -10.27
C ASN A 328 3.45 -18.21 -8.99
N ALA A 329 4.52 -17.66 -8.43
CA ALA A 329 5.09 -18.13 -7.17
C ALA A 329 4.12 -17.96 -5.99
N LEU A 330 3.45 -16.79 -5.90
CA LEU A 330 2.40 -16.56 -4.90
C LEU A 330 1.22 -17.51 -5.08
N LYS A 331 0.79 -17.76 -6.33
CA LYS A 331 -0.29 -18.69 -6.64
C LYS A 331 0.02 -20.08 -6.10
N THR A 332 1.23 -20.60 -6.31
CA THR A 332 1.66 -21.90 -5.77
C THR A 332 1.50 -21.97 -4.25
N GLU A 333 1.88 -20.92 -3.52
CA GLU A 333 1.74 -20.90 -2.05
C GLU A 333 0.27 -20.83 -1.61
N ILE A 334 -0.55 -20.07 -2.32
CA ILE A 334 -1.99 -19.96 -2.06
C ILE A 334 -2.67 -21.31 -2.31
N GLU A 335 -2.38 -21.96 -3.43
CA GLU A 335 -2.92 -23.30 -3.78
C GLU A 335 -2.52 -24.35 -2.74
N ARG A 336 -1.27 -24.33 -2.27
CA ARG A 336 -0.78 -25.25 -1.23
C ARG A 336 -1.59 -25.12 0.06
N VAL A 337 -1.96 -23.90 0.45
CA VAL A 337 -2.70 -23.67 1.70
C VAL A 337 -4.20 -23.95 1.53
N LEU A 338 -4.78 -23.65 0.37
CA LEU A 338 -6.21 -23.85 0.12
C LEU A 338 -6.54 -25.26 -0.41
N GLY A 339 -5.58 -25.97 -0.99
CA GLY A 339 -5.75 -27.33 -1.53
C GLY A 339 -5.54 -28.42 -0.50
N GLY A 340 -5.02 -28.10 0.68
CA GLY A 340 -4.82 -29.03 1.82
C GLY A 340 -5.91 -28.95 2.90
N ALA A 341 -7.02 -28.25 2.61
CA ALA A 341 -8.14 -28.08 3.54
C ALA A 341 -9.31 -29.01 3.18
#